data_f92a7121d84c0a8265f45b0cfc43b556
#
_entry.id   f92a7121d84c0a8265f45b0cfc43b556
#
_cell.length_a   1.000
_cell.length_b   1.000
_cell.length_c   1.000
_cell.angle_alpha   90.00
_cell.angle_beta   90.00
_cell.angle_gamma   90.00
#
_symmetry.space_group_name_H-M   'P 1'
#
loop_
_entity.id
_entity.type
_entity.pdbx_description
1 polymer ?
#
loop_
_entity_poly.entity_id
_entity_poly.type
_entity_poly.pdbx_seq_one_letter_code
_entity_poly.pdbx_strand_id
1 'polypeptide(L)'
;MTKIRSGNSSMIDDRRGSGGGGFSSSGLGGGGFPFPIKAGGGVLGIVVLLASLLLPKLLGSSQSAAGVPQPADKGATTAATCTSDLEQVVCGATEDVQNYWQANLPTFYGTTYEVTKTVFFTDGTNTGCGQASSQTGPFYCPVDHLVYIDLAFMQALEQQLIGKPTDLAEQYIIAHEYGHHIQNLVGINDQVQQAQQNDPGRANQYSVAMELQADCFAGMWVGDVAARGKLDSADEINEALNAAAGVGDDRIQQKTQGRIDKEAWTHGSAEQRQTWFTRGYNSGDPKQCDTFSEVL
;
A
#
# COMPACT_ATOMS: atom_id res chain seq x y z
N MET A 1 -9.67 8.09 18.71
CA MET A 1 -9.97 8.46 17.30
C MET A 1 -9.07 9.61 16.91
N THR A 2 -8.41 9.54 15.75
CA THR A 2 -7.57 10.66 15.31
C THR A 2 -8.42 11.86 14.89
N LYS A 3 -7.82 13.08 14.95
CA LYS A 3 -8.47 14.31 14.49
C LYS A 3 -8.25 14.60 12.99
N ILE A 4 -7.66 13.64 12.26
CA ILE A 4 -7.38 13.76 10.82
C ILE A 4 -8.51 13.07 10.07
N ARG A 5 -9.49 13.87 9.66
CA ARG A 5 -10.66 13.43 8.89
C ARG A 5 -11.08 14.52 7.91
N SER A 6 -11.58 14.14 6.75
CA SER A 6 -12.10 15.08 5.75
C SER A 6 -13.41 14.57 5.16
N GLY A 7 -14.40 15.45 5.05
CA GLY A 7 -15.71 15.14 4.45
C GLY A 7 -15.74 15.20 2.92
N ASN A 8 -14.69 15.72 2.30
CA ASN A 8 -14.50 15.73 0.84
C ASN A 8 -13.01 15.90 0.51
N SER A 9 -12.58 15.45 -0.66
CA SER A 9 -11.20 15.63 -1.09
C SER A 9 -11.07 15.66 -2.61
N SER A 10 -10.32 16.64 -3.12
CA SER A 10 -9.92 16.69 -4.53
C SER A 10 -8.77 15.71 -4.84
N MET A 11 -8.13 15.16 -3.81
CA MET A 11 -7.05 14.16 -3.90
C MET A 11 -7.59 12.72 -3.96
N ILE A 12 -8.93 12.56 -3.96
CA ILE A 12 -9.59 11.27 -4.15
C ILE A 12 -10.16 11.18 -5.57
N ASP A 13 -9.95 10.04 -6.21
CA ASP A 13 -10.59 9.64 -7.46
C ASP A 13 -11.51 8.45 -7.16
N ASP A 14 -12.82 8.73 -7.00
CA ASP A 14 -13.79 7.68 -6.67
C ASP A 14 -14.31 7.02 -7.95
N ARG A 15 -13.81 5.81 -8.21
CA ARG A 15 -14.21 4.98 -9.35
C ARG A 15 -15.25 3.92 -8.97
N ARG A 16 -15.72 3.89 -7.73
CA ARG A 16 -16.80 3.00 -7.29
C ARG A 16 -18.09 3.38 -8.01
N GLY A 17 -18.75 2.44 -8.63
CA GLY A 17 -20.01 2.69 -9.36
C GLY A 17 -19.87 3.37 -10.74
N SER A 18 -18.68 3.78 -11.18
CA SER A 18 -18.42 4.12 -12.57
C SER A 18 -18.26 2.81 -13.37
N GLY A 19 -19.40 2.23 -13.75
CA GLY A 19 -19.62 1.05 -14.60
C GLY A 19 -18.41 0.17 -14.83
N GLY A 20 -18.24 -0.83 -14.00
CA GLY A 20 -17.56 -2.03 -14.45
C GLY A 20 -18.26 -2.47 -15.72
N GLY A 21 -17.59 -2.41 -16.88
CA GLY A 21 -18.13 -2.91 -18.13
C GLY A 21 -18.65 -4.31 -17.90
N GLY A 22 -19.96 -4.49 -18.02
CA GLY A 22 -20.65 -5.74 -17.77
C GLY A 22 -19.93 -6.86 -18.46
N PHE A 23 -19.43 -7.81 -17.69
CA PHE A 23 -19.00 -9.10 -18.24
C PHE A 23 -20.25 -9.81 -18.74
N SER A 24 -20.60 -9.61 -19.99
CA SER A 24 -21.56 -10.44 -20.69
C SER A 24 -21.03 -11.88 -20.67
N SER A 25 -21.67 -12.72 -19.88
CA SER A 25 -21.45 -14.16 -19.90
C SER A 25 -21.89 -14.70 -21.25
N SER A 26 -20.95 -14.91 -22.14
CA SER A 26 -21.13 -15.73 -23.35
C SER A 26 -20.00 -16.74 -23.40
N GLY A 27 -20.31 -17.90 -22.92
CA GLY A 27 -20.00 -19.25 -23.39
C GLY A 27 -18.58 -19.68 -23.77
N LEU A 28 -18.21 -20.76 -23.11
CA LEU A 28 -17.41 -21.93 -23.55
C LEU A 28 -15.89 -21.80 -23.75
N GLY A 29 -15.16 -22.67 -23.08
CA GLY A 29 -13.97 -23.32 -23.60
C GLY A 29 -12.79 -23.38 -22.64
N GLY A 30 -12.51 -24.58 -22.11
CA GLY A 30 -11.38 -24.85 -21.22
C GLY A 30 -10.03 -24.64 -21.91
N GLY A 31 -9.08 -24.21 -21.13
CA GLY A 31 -7.68 -24.07 -21.52
C GLY A 31 -6.84 -23.63 -20.34
N GLY A 32 -5.98 -24.55 -19.86
CA GLY A 32 -5.07 -24.30 -18.75
C GLY A 32 -4.10 -23.17 -19.05
N PHE A 33 -3.86 -22.34 -18.06
CA PHE A 33 -2.89 -21.24 -18.16
C PHE A 33 -1.49 -21.72 -17.76
N PRO A 34 -0.53 -21.71 -18.68
CA PRO A 34 0.87 -21.68 -18.29
C PRO A 34 1.26 -20.20 -18.17
N PHE A 35 1.25 -19.66 -16.94
CA PHE A 35 2.03 -18.44 -16.70
C PHE A 35 3.50 -18.86 -16.60
N PRO A 36 4.36 -18.47 -17.54
CA PRO A 36 5.76 -18.46 -17.26
C PRO A 36 5.99 -17.31 -16.27
N ILE A 37 6.12 -17.60 -15.00
CA ILE A 37 6.76 -16.71 -14.05
C ILE A 37 8.20 -16.58 -14.54
N LYS A 38 8.45 -15.66 -15.48
CA LYS A 38 9.78 -15.15 -15.66
C LYS A 38 10.07 -14.35 -14.39
N ALA A 39 11.02 -14.86 -13.62
CA ALA A 39 11.65 -14.10 -12.55
C ALA A 39 12.21 -12.80 -13.14
N GLY A 40 11.46 -11.76 -13.03
CA GLY A 40 11.72 -10.38 -13.36
C GLY A 40 10.86 -9.61 -12.37
N GLY A 41 11.32 -9.64 -11.09
CA GLY A 41 10.63 -9.00 -9.99
C GLY A 41 10.71 -7.50 -10.14
N GLY A 42 9.68 -6.87 -10.67
CA GLY A 42 9.40 -5.49 -10.39
C GLY A 42 8.50 -5.42 -9.15
N VAL A 43 8.46 -4.27 -8.51
CA VAL A 43 7.65 -3.93 -7.32
C VAL A 43 6.19 -4.43 -7.40
N LEU A 44 5.66 -4.69 -8.60
CA LEU A 44 4.36 -5.31 -8.88
C LEU A 44 4.19 -6.77 -8.40
N GLY A 45 5.28 -7.50 -8.15
CA GLY A 45 5.19 -8.89 -7.67
C GLY A 45 4.87 -9.00 -6.18
N ILE A 46 5.06 -7.93 -5.42
CA ILE A 46 5.04 -7.94 -3.96
C ILE A 46 3.63 -8.01 -3.42
N VAL A 47 2.71 -7.25 -3.99
CA VAL A 47 1.33 -7.12 -3.49
C VAL A 47 0.46 -8.33 -3.85
N VAL A 48 0.72 -8.97 -5.00
CA VAL A 48 -0.04 -10.16 -5.46
C VAL A 48 0.14 -11.38 -4.54
N LEU A 49 1.23 -11.45 -3.78
CA LEU A 49 1.50 -12.59 -2.89
C LEU A 49 0.64 -12.61 -1.63
N LEU A 50 0.29 -11.44 -1.08
CA LEU A 50 -0.59 -11.34 0.08
C LEU A 50 -2.00 -11.86 -0.20
N ALA A 51 -2.53 -11.57 -1.38
CA ALA A 51 -3.87 -11.95 -1.77
C ALA A 51 -4.03 -13.44 -2.06
N SER A 52 -3.03 -14.07 -2.66
CA SER A 52 -3.08 -15.50 -3.01
C SER A 52 -3.02 -16.43 -1.80
N LEU A 53 -2.51 -15.96 -0.67
CA LEU A 53 -2.36 -16.76 0.56
C LEU A 53 -3.60 -16.72 1.47
N LEU A 54 -4.44 -15.68 1.36
CA LEU A 54 -5.56 -15.49 2.27
C LEU A 54 -6.91 -16.05 1.77
N LEU A 55 -7.03 -16.45 0.49
CA LEU A 55 -8.33 -16.71 -0.13
C LEU A 55 -8.82 -18.14 -0.37
N PRO A 56 -8.18 -19.25 0.01
CA PRO A 56 -8.78 -20.56 -0.28
C PRO A 56 -10.12 -20.83 0.40
N LYS A 57 -10.58 -19.95 1.31
CA LYS A 57 -11.78 -20.21 2.13
C LYS A 57 -12.99 -19.33 1.85
N LEU A 58 -12.91 -18.28 1.03
CA LEU A 58 -14.00 -17.32 0.92
C LEU A 58 -14.71 -17.25 -0.44
N LEU A 59 -14.15 -17.73 -1.53
CA LEU A 59 -14.79 -17.59 -2.85
C LEU A 59 -14.69 -18.85 -3.72
N GLY A 60 -15.85 -19.31 -4.11
CA GLY A 60 -16.03 -20.26 -5.21
C GLY A 60 -15.58 -19.61 -6.53
N SER A 61 -14.92 -20.40 -7.34
CA SER A 61 -14.31 -20.12 -8.63
C SER A 61 -15.11 -19.23 -9.59
N SER A 62 -14.50 -18.16 -10.09
CA SER A 62 -14.84 -17.55 -11.40
C SER A 62 -13.57 -17.03 -12.05
N GLN A 63 -13.14 -17.68 -13.12
CA GLN A 63 -12.03 -17.26 -13.97
C GLN A 63 -12.51 -16.27 -15.04
N SER A 64 -11.78 -15.21 -15.31
CA SER A 64 -11.98 -14.37 -16.48
C SER A 64 -10.68 -13.92 -17.12
N ALA A 65 -10.70 -13.90 -18.45
CA ALA A 65 -9.59 -13.76 -19.36
C ALA A 65 -9.08 -12.31 -19.53
N ALA A 66 -7.79 -12.19 -19.88
CA ALA A 66 -7.06 -10.96 -20.11
C ALA A 66 -7.57 -10.15 -21.31
N GLY A 67 -7.83 -8.85 -21.08
CA GLY A 67 -8.06 -7.83 -22.11
C GLY A 67 -6.87 -6.87 -22.19
N VAL A 68 -6.66 -6.27 -23.36
CA VAL A 68 -5.57 -5.35 -23.70
C VAL A 68 -5.66 -4.06 -22.84
N PRO A 69 -4.55 -3.49 -22.32
CA PRO A 69 -4.58 -2.29 -21.51
C PRO A 69 -5.11 -1.08 -22.30
N GLN A 70 -6.15 -0.44 -21.76
CA GLN A 70 -6.66 0.82 -22.26
C GLN A 70 -6.12 1.95 -21.37
N PRO A 71 -5.70 3.09 -21.92
CA PRO A 71 -5.17 4.20 -21.12
C PRO A 71 -6.19 4.66 -20.08
N ALA A 72 -5.69 4.95 -18.87
CA ALA A 72 -6.51 5.48 -17.78
C ALA A 72 -7.18 6.78 -18.21
N ASP A 73 -8.49 6.83 -18.13
CA ASP A 73 -9.29 8.02 -18.44
C ASP A 73 -9.06 9.06 -17.32
N LYS A 74 -8.54 10.22 -17.71
CA LYS A 74 -8.39 11.37 -16.79
C LYS A 74 -9.75 12.02 -16.60
N GLY A 75 -10.61 11.39 -15.79
CA GLY A 75 -11.94 11.89 -15.45
C GLY A 75 -11.91 13.26 -14.77
N ALA A 76 -12.96 14.05 -15.01
CA ALA A 76 -13.12 15.39 -14.52
C ALA A 76 -13.01 15.47 -12.98
N THR A 77 -12.21 16.42 -12.49
CA THR A 77 -11.86 16.64 -11.09
C THR A 77 -12.97 17.33 -10.28
N THR A 78 -14.05 16.62 -9.96
CA THR A 78 -14.90 17.00 -8.84
C THR A 78 -14.36 16.36 -7.58
N ALA A 79 -14.25 17.12 -6.48
CA ALA A 79 -13.86 16.57 -5.19
C ALA A 79 -14.80 15.42 -4.81
N ALA A 80 -14.23 14.27 -4.43
CA ALA A 80 -15.03 13.15 -3.95
C ALA A 80 -15.62 13.49 -2.58
N THR A 81 -16.88 13.10 -2.35
CA THR A 81 -17.54 13.24 -1.05
C THR A 81 -17.21 12.01 -0.20
N CYS A 82 -16.62 12.24 0.98
CA CYS A 82 -16.23 11.19 1.93
C CYS A 82 -17.31 11.09 3.01
N THR A 83 -18.24 10.15 2.85
CA THR A 83 -19.49 10.12 3.63
C THR A 83 -19.44 9.17 4.83
N SER A 84 -18.80 8.01 4.68
CA SER A 84 -18.64 7.05 5.78
C SER A 84 -17.46 7.43 6.68
N ASP A 85 -17.44 6.88 7.89
CA ASP A 85 -16.34 7.09 8.84
C ASP A 85 -14.98 6.70 8.23
N LEU A 86 -14.90 5.53 7.60
CA LEU A 86 -13.68 5.08 6.93
C LEU A 86 -13.29 6.01 5.78
N GLU A 87 -14.22 6.42 4.93
CA GLU A 87 -13.91 7.37 3.86
C GLU A 87 -13.34 8.67 4.42
N GLN A 88 -13.91 9.20 5.51
CA GLN A 88 -13.42 10.43 6.13
C GLN A 88 -12.00 10.27 6.70
N VAL A 89 -11.69 9.11 7.28
CA VAL A 89 -10.34 8.77 7.77
C VAL A 89 -9.36 8.72 6.61
N VAL A 90 -9.68 7.98 5.55
CA VAL A 90 -8.81 7.82 4.37
C VAL A 90 -8.63 9.14 3.61
N CYS A 91 -9.71 9.91 3.44
CA CYS A 91 -9.65 11.23 2.80
C CYS A 91 -8.75 12.19 3.60
N GLY A 92 -8.93 12.24 4.92
CA GLY A 92 -8.12 13.07 5.80
C GLY A 92 -6.65 12.66 5.79
N ALA A 93 -6.36 11.36 5.87
CA ALA A 93 -4.99 10.85 5.80
C ALA A 93 -4.33 11.17 4.45
N THR A 94 -5.06 10.97 3.33
CA THR A 94 -4.58 11.31 1.98
C THR A 94 -4.18 12.78 1.86
N GLU A 95 -4.98 13.69 2.38
CA GLU A 95 -4.67 15.13 2.33
C GLU A 95 -3.50 15.49 3.26
N ASP A 96 -3.53 14.98 4.49
CA ASP A 96 -2.56 15.35 5.51
C ASP A 96 -1.15 14.81 5.20
N VAL A 97 -1.03 13.55 4.75
CA VAL A 97 0.27 12.96 4.37
C VAL A 97 0.89 13.66 3.16
N GLN A 98 0.09 14.05 2.18
CA GLN A 98 0.57 14.81 1.02
C GLN A 98 1.03 16.21 1.41
N ASN A 99 0.27 16.91 2.26
CA ASN A 99 0.68 18.22 2.80
C ASN A 99 2.00 18.12 3.58
N TYR A 100 2.17 17.07 4.38
CA TYR A 100 3.43 16.81 5.09
C TYR A 100 4.60 16.66 4.13
N TRP A 101 4.48 15.80 3.12
CA TRP A 101 5.56 15.56 2.17
C TRP A 101 5.80 16.74 1.22
N GLN A 102 4.75 17.47 0.83
CA GLN A 102 4.89 18.68 0.02
C GLN A 102 5.73 19.75 0.75
N ALA A 103 5.57 19.86 2.06
CA ALA A 103 6.34 20.79 2.88
C ALA A 103 7.79 20.34 3.13
N ASN A 104 8.03 19.03 3.26
CA ASN A 104 9.29 18.49 3.77
C ASN A 104 10.20 17.88 2.70
N LEU A 105 9.66 17.29 1.63
CA LEU A 105 10.45 16.60 0.61
C LEU A 105 11.55 17.46 -0.02
N PRO A 106 11.31 18.76 -0.34
CA PRO A 106 12.36 19.61 -0.88
C PRO A 106 13.53 19.80 0.08
N THR A 107 13.26 19.88 1.37
CA THR A 107 14.31 20.03 2.40
C THR A 107 15.06 18.73 2.62
N PHE A 108 14.37 17.60 2.58
CA PHE A 108 14.94 16.28 2.86
C PHE A 108 15.78 15.75 1.70
N TYR A 109 15.30 15.91 0.47
CA TYR A 109 15.87 15.26 -0.71
C TYR A 109 16.21 16.22 -1.86
N GLY A 110 15.89 17.52 -1.74
CA GLY A 110 16.07 18.48 -2.84
C GLY A 110 15.10 18.25 -4.01
N THR A 111 14.09 17.42 -3.83
CA THR A 111 13.11 17.01 -4.85
C THR A 111 11.76 17.67 -4.59
N THR A 112 11.13 18.20 -5.64
CA THR A 112 9.77 18.75 -5.53
C THR A 112 8.77 17.61 -5.39
N TYR A 113 7.82 17.76 -4.45
CA TYR A 113 6.73 16.80 -4.29
C TYR A 113 5.74 16.90 -5.45
N GLU A 114 5.40 15.78 -6.04
CA GLU A 114 4.35 15.67 -7.05
C GLU A 114 3.06 15.19 -6.38
N VAL A 115 2.02 16.03 -6.40
CA VAL A 115 0.71 15.68 -5.81
C VAL A 115 0.07 14.57 -6.63
N THR A 116 -0.40 13.54 -5.93
CA THR A 116 -1.08 12.41 -6.55
C THR A 116 -2.46 12.17 -5.97
N LYS A 117 -3.16 11.12 -6.40
CA LYS A 117 -4.51 10.77 -5.93
C LYS A 117 -4.56 9.39 -5.33
N THR A 118 -5.46 9.24 -4.36
CA THR A 118 -5.93 7.93 -3.91
C THR A 118 -7.20 7.57 -4.69
N VAL A 119 -7.19 6.41 -5.32
CA VAL A 119 -8.30 5.85 -6.11
C VAL A 119 -9.11 4.91 -5.25
N PHE A 120 -10.40 5.19 -5.06
CA PHE A 120 -11.35 4.25 -4.49
C PHE A 120 -11.93 3.35 -5.59
N PHE A 121 -11.86 2.05 -5.41
CA PHE A 121 -12.45 1.09 -6.33
C PHE A 121 -13.20 -0.02 -5.56
N THR A 122 -13.95 -0.85 -6.27
CA THR A 122 -14.64 -2.04 -5.73
C THR A 122 -14.39 -3.21 -6.65
N ASP A 123 -14.03 -4.36 -6.07
CA ASP A 123 -13.77 -5.65 -6.73
C ASP A 123 -12.57 -5.64 -7.68
N GLY A 124 -12.49 -4.71 -8.63
CA GLY A 124 -11.39 -4.62 -9.58
C GLY A 124 -11.29 -3.27 -10.27
N THR A 125 -10.08 -2.94 -10.72
CA THR A 125 -9.78 -1.70 -11.43
C THR A 125 -8.62 -1.88 -12.42
N ASN A 126 -8.56 -1.00 -13.42
CA ASN A 126 -7.41 -0.90 -14.32
C ASN A 126 -6.45 0.17 -13.78
N THR A 127 -5.16 -0.15 -13.79
CA THR A 127 -4.08 0.74 -13.34
C THR A 127 -2.97 0.81 -14.38
N GLY A 128 -2.07 1.77 -14.26
CA GLY A 128 -0.85 1.81 -15.07
C GLY A 128 0.05 0.58 -14.89
N CYS A 129 -0.09 -0.09 -13.76
CA CYS A 129 0.65 -1.33 -13.43
C CYS A 129 -0.07 -2.62 -13.87
N GLY A 130 -1.22 -2.52 -14.53
CA GLY A 130 -2.04 -3.64 -14.96
C GLY A 130 -3.39 -3.69 -14.27
N GLN A 131 -4.08 -4.83 -14.39
CA GLN A 131 -5.35 -5.04 -13.70
C GLN A 131 -5.09 -5.38 -12.23
N ALA A 132 -5.81 -4.73 -11.35
CA ALA A 132 -5.83 -5.02 -9.92
C ALA A 132 -7.22 -5.50 -9.48
N SER A 133 -7.27 -6.33 -8.46
CA SER A 133 -8.50 -6.75 -7.78
C SER A 133 -8.41 -6.36 -6.31
N SER A 134 -9.55 -6.42 -5.59
CA SER A 134 -9.58 -6.22 -4.13
C SER A 134 -8.55 -7.07 -3.39
N GLN A 135 -8.26 -8.28 -3.89
CA GLN A 135 -7.28 -9.19 -3.32
C GLN A 135 -5.84 -8.66 -3.34
N THR A 136 -5.56 -7.65 -4.15
CA THR A 136 -4.25 -6.97 -4.17
C THR A 136 -3.99 -6.23 -2.86
N GLY A 137 -5.04 -5.85 -2.12
CA GLY A 137 -4.94 -4.94 -0.98
C GLY A 137 -4.74 -3.48 -1.43
N PRO A 138 -4.54 -2.56 -0.50
CA PRO A 138 -4.03 -1.22 -0.80
C PRO A 138 -2.68 -1.29 -1.49
N PHE A 139 -2.41 -0.43 -2.47
CA PHE A 139 -1.10 -0.39 -3.14
C PHE A 139 -0.86 0.93 -3.88
N TYR A 140 0.41 1.28 -4.03
CA TYR A 140 0.90 2.34 -4.90
C TYR A 140 1.33 1.77 -6.26
N CYS A 141 0.94 2.40 -7.36
CA CYS A 141 1.42 2.04 -8.69
C CYS A 141 2.45 3.07 -9.19
N PRO A 142 3.73 2.69 -9.38
CA PRO A 142 4.78 3.63 -9.80
C PRO A 142 4.67 4.06 -11.28
N VAL A 143 3.82 3.42 -12.09
CA VAL A 143 3.67 3.74 -13.51
C VAL A 143 2.70 4.90 -13.72
N ASP A 144 1.61 4.97 -12.98
CA ASP A 144 0.63 6.05 -13.05
C ASP A 144 0.68 6.99 -11.83
N HIS A 145 1.53 6.67 -10.85
CA HIS A 145 1.76 7.42 -9.62
C HIS A 145 0.52 7.51 -8.71
N LEU A 146 -0.42 6.56 -8.80
CA LEU A 146 -1.65 6.57 -8.01
C LEU A 146 -1.60 5.54 -6.87
N VAL A 147 -2.27 5.87 -5.78
CA VAL A 147 -2.56 4.93 -4.68
C VAL A 147 -3.95 4.33 -4.93
N TYR A 148 -4.10 3.02 -4.78
CA TYR A 148 -5.35 2.30 -5.03
C TYR A 148 -5.84 1.59 -3.78
N ILE A 149 -7.13 1.74 -3.47
CA ILE A 149 -7.74 1.17 -2.25
C ILE A 149 -9.15 0.66 -2.54
N ASP A 150 -9.38 -0.60 -2.22
CA ASP A 150 -10.74 -1.11 -1.98
C ASP A 150 -11.02 -1.02 -0.48
N LEU A 151 -11.89 -0.09 -0.10
CA LEU A 151 -12.18 0.21 1.32
C LEU A 151 -12.80 -0.99 2.06
N ALA A 152 -13.67 -1.75 1.40
CA ALA A 152 -14.31 -2.92 2.02
C ALA A 152 -13.28 -4.03 2.26
N PHE A 153 -12.37 -4.24 1.31
CA PHE A 153 -11.30 -5.21 1.46
C PHE A 153 -10.29 -4.77 2.53
N MET A 154 -9.94 -3.49 2.60
CA MET A 154 -9.06 -2.95 3.64
C MET A 154 -9.60 -3.23 5.03
N GLN A 155 -10.88 -2.95 5.30
CA GLN A 155 -11.51 -3.27 6.59
C GLN A 155 -11.51 -4.78 6.90
N ALA A 156 -11.80 -5.62 5.89
CA ALA A 156 -11.78 -7.07 6.07
C ALA A 156 -10.36 -7.59 6.40
N LEU A 157 -9.34 -7.02 5.75
CA LEU A 157 -7.93 -7.35 6.00
C LEU A 157 -7.52 -6.97 7.42
N GLU A 158 -7.84 -5.76 7.85
CA GLU A 158 -7.54 -5.29 9.21
C GLU A 158 -8.25 -6.15 10.27
N GLN A 159 -9.53 -6.44 10.08
CA GLN A 159 -10.27 -7.33 10.97
C GLN A 159 -9.61 -8.70 11.06
N GLN A 160 -9.08 -9.22 9.95
CA GLN A 160 -8.45 -10.53 9.91
C GLN A 160 -7.03 -10.52 10.52
N LEU A 161 -6.23 -9.50 10.25
CA LEU A 161 -4.82 -9.46 10.65
C LEU A 161 -4.61 -8.84 12.03
N ILE A 162 -5.37 -7.76 12.35
CA ILE A 162 -5.19 -6.94 13.55
C ILE A 162 -6.27 -7.25 14.59
N GLY A 163 -7.46 -7.66 14.16
CA GLY A 163 -8.61 -8.01 15.00
C GLY A 163 -9.72 -6.96 15.03
N LYS A 164 -9.41 -5.70 14.83
CA LYS A 164 -10.39 -4.62 14.62
C LYS A 164 -9.77 -3.48 13.83
N PRO A 165 -10.52 -2.83 12.93
CA PRO A 165 -10.11 -1.57 12.32
C PRO A 165 -9.98 -0.46 13.38
N THR A 166 -9.00 0.42 13.19
CA THR A 166 -8.84 1.63 13.99
C THR A 166 -8.37 2.77 13.11
N ASP A 167 -8.73 4.00 13.47
CA ASP A 167 -8.43 5.18 12.65
C ASP A 167 -6.92 5.29 12.32
N LEU A 168 -6.05 5.11 13.30
CA LEU A 168 -4.61 5.26 13.05
C LEU A 168 -4.00 4.06 12.31
N ALA A 169 -4.58 2.86 12.45
CA ALA A 169 -4.18 1.72 11.62
C ALA A 169 -4.51 1.96 10.15
N GLU A 170 -5.73 2.44 9.87
CA GLU A 170 -6.18 2.83 8.52
C GLU A 170 -5.29 3.94 7.93
N GLN A 171 -4.99 4.97 8.72
CA GLN A 171 -4.13 6.09 8.33
C GLN A 171 -2.67 5.66 8.11
N TYR A 172 -2.15 4.72 8.90
CA TYR A 172 -0.82 4.15 8.68
C TYR A 172 -0.73 3.45 7.32
N ILE A 173 -1.74 2.66 6.93
CA ILE A 173 -1.76 1.99 5.62
C ILE A 173 -1.66 3.04 4.51
N ILE A 174 -2.44 4.12 4.59
CA ILE A 174 -2.36 5.21 3.62
C ILE A 174 -0.96 5.83 3.59
N ALA A 175 -0.41 6.16 4.74
CA ALA A 175 0.91 6.78 4.84
C ALA A 175 2.03 5.87 4.30
N HIS A 176 1.90 4.55 4.47
CA HIS A 176 2.80 3.55 3.90
C HIS A 176 2.79 3.57 2.37
N GLU A 177 1.60 3.57 1.74
CA GLU A 177 1.49 3.66 0.27
C GLU A 177 2.05 4.99 -0.27
N TYR A 178 1.86 6.08 0.46
CA TYR A 178 2.52 7.35 0.15
C TYR A 178 4.03 7.31 0.38
N GLY A 179 4.53 6.46 1.28
CA GLY A 179 5.96 6.15 1.40
C GLY A 179 6.54 5.59 0.09
N HIS A 180 5.83 4.70 -0.59
CA HIS A 180 6.21 4.21 -1.91
C HIS A 180 6.19 5.31 -2.98
N HIS A 181 5.25 6.26 -2.89
CA HIS A 181 5.26 7.43 -3.76
C HIS A 181 6.52 8.27 -3.55
N ILE A 182 6.94 8.50 -2.31
CA ILE A 182 8.20 9.19 -2.02
C ILE A 182 9.40 8.44 -2.61
N GLN A 183 9.49 7.13 -2.42
CA GLN A 183 10.56 6.30 -3.00
C GLN A 183 10.63 6.45 -4.52
N ASN A 184 9.49 6.52 -5.19
CA ASN A 184 9.42 6.76 -6.62
C ASN A 184 9.94 8.15 -7.00
N LEU A 185 9.49 9.20 -6.31
CA LEU A 185 9.90 10.59 -6.58
C LEU A 185 11.39 10.84 -6.36
N VAL A 186 12.03 10.14 -5.42
CA VAL A 186 13.46 10.27 -5.12
C VAL A 186 14.33 9.25 -5.87
N GLY A 187 13.73 8.45 -6.76
CA GLY A 187 14.43 7.52 -7.66
C GLY A 187 14.90 6.21 -7.01
N ILE A 188 14.42 5.88 -5.80
CA ILE A 188 14.75 4.63 -5.11
C ILE A 188 14.17 3.43 -5.87
N ASN A 189 12.95 3.54 -6.40
CA ASN A 189 12.31 2.45 -7.16
C ASN A 189 13.17 1.99 -8.34
N ASP A 190 13.72 2.91 -9.12
CA ASP A 190 14.58 2.60 -10.26
C ASP A 190 15.88 1.93 -9.82
N GLN A 191 16.49 2.42 -8.72
CA GLN A 191 17.72 1.84 -8.17
C GLN A 191 17.48 0.41 -7.68
N VAL A 192 16.37 0.16 -6.98
CA VAL A 192 16.01 -1.18 -6.51
C VAL A 192 15.72 -2.11 -7.68
N GLN A 193 14.99 -1.66 -8.68
CA GLN A 193 14.72 -2.47 -9.87
C GLN A 193 16.02 -2.88 -10.58
N GLN A 194 16.97 -1.97 -10.73
CA GLN A 194 18.28 -2.27 -11.29
C GLN A 194 19.07 -3.25 -10.42
N ALA A 195 19.06 -3.06 -9.09
CA ALA A 195 19.73 -3.95 -8.17
C ALA A 195 19.16 -5.38 -8.22
N GLN A 196 17.84 -5.52 -8.25
CA GLN A 196 17.15 -6.82 -8.38
C GLN A 196 17.46 -7.51 -9.72
N GLN A 197 17.61 -6.74 -10.82
CA GLN A 197 18.00 -7.29 -12.12
C GLN A 197 19.47 -7.77 -12.11
N ASN A 198 20.36 -7.04 -11.43
CA ASN A 198 21.77 -7.37 -11.32
C ASN A 198 22.06 -8.52 -10.35
N ASP A 199 21.24 -8.65 -9.30
CA ASP A 199 21.35 -9.71 -8.29
C ASP A 199 19.96 -10.31 -7.97
N PRO A 200 19.43 -11.18 -8.84
CA PRO A 200 18.13 -11.81 -8.62
C PRO A 200 18.05 -12.68 -7.38
N GLY A 201 19.20 -13.17 -6.89
CA GLY A 201 19.26 -13.97 -5.67
C GLY A 201 18.92 -13.19 -4.41
N ARG A 202 19.05 -11.86 -4.45
CA ARG A 202 18.71 -10.96 -3.34
C ARG A 202 17.43 -10.12 -3.60
N ALA A 203 16.66 -10.44 -4.63
CA ALA A 203 15.48 -9.66 -5.02
C ALA A 203 14.50 -9.45 -3.85
N ASN A 204 14.22 -10.49 -3.07
CA ASN A 204 13.35 -10.41 -1.90
C ASN A 204 13.92 -9.50 -0.80
N GLN A 205 15.23 -9.50 -0.59
CA GLN A 205 15.87 -8.62 0.41
C GLN A 205 15.72 -7.14 0.00
N TYR A 206 15.89 -6.82 -1.29
CA TYR A 206 15.61 -5.47 -1.80
C TYR A 206 14.15 -5.07 -1.61
N SER A 207 13.22 -5.99 -1.82
CA SER A 207 11.80 -5.76 -1.56
C SER A 207 11.54 -5.48 -0.09
N VAL A 208 12.08 -6.30 0.82
CA VAL A 208 11.98 -6.07 2.26
C VAL A 208 12.54 -4.69 2.65
N ALA A 209 13.70 -4.29 2.11
CA ALA A 209 14.28 -2.97 2.41
C ALA A 209 13.35 -1.83 1.95
N MET A 210 12.71 -1.97 0.78
CA MET A 210 11.71 -1.01 0.28
C MET A 210 10.53 -0.86 1.24
N GLU A 211 9.94 -1.98 1.66
CA GLU A 211 8.79 -2.01 2.55
C GLU A 211 9.10 -1.39 3.93
N LEU A 212 10.24 -1.76 4.51
CA LEU A 212 10.67 -1.22 5.80
C LEU A 212 10.97 0.29 5.73
N GLN A 213 11.44 0.78 4.59
CA GLN A 213 11.62 2.21 4.38
C GLN A 213 10.28 2.95 4.26
N ALA A 214 9.28 2.35 3.58
CA ALA A 214 7.93 2.91 3.53
C ALA A 214 7.30 2.96 4.94
N ASP A 215 7.53 1.94 5.78
CA ASP A 215 7.13 1.97 7.19
C ASP A 215 7.81 3.09 7.97
N CYS A 216 9.10 3.33 7.74
CA CYS A 216 9.83 4.43 8.37
C CYS A 216 9.26 5.79 7.94
N PHE A 217 8.96 5.99 6.67
CA PHE A 217 8.33 7.21 6.16
C PHE A 217 6.91 7.42 6.73
N ALA A 218 6.13 6.35 6.86
CA ALA A 218 4.85 6.40 7.55
C ALA A 218 5.00 6.80 9.02
N GLY A 219 6.02 6.25 9.71
CA GLY A 219 6.37 6.63 11.07
C GLY A 219 6.71 8.11 11.20
N MET A 220 7.49 8.68 10.28
CA MET A 220 7.83 10.11 10.27
C MET A 220 6.57 10.99 10.22
N TRP A 221 5.63 10.66 9.33
CA TRP A 221 4.37 11.39 9.26
C TRP A 221 3.54 11.25 10.53
N VAL A 222 3.41 10.04 11.10
CA VAL A 222 2.68 9.84 12.37
C VAL A 222 3.33 10.60 13.52
N GLY A 223 4.67 10.72 13.55
CA GLY A 223 5.40 11.55 14.51
C GLY A 223 5.03 13.02 14.40
N ASP A 224 4.91 13.56 13.19
CA ASP A 224 4.43 14.93 12.94
C ASP A 224 2.96 15.10 13.36
N VAL A 225 2.09 14.14 13.04
CA VAL A 225 0.68 14.11 13.48
C VAL A 225 0.58 14.20 15.01
N ALA A 226 1.39 13.42 15.72
CA ALA A 226 1.46 13.44 17.18
C ALA A 226 1.97 14.79 17.70
N ALA A 227 3.04 15.33 17.12
CA ALA A 227 3.62 16.63 17.51
C ALA A 227 2.63 17.79 17.31
N ARG A 228 1.76 17.72 16.30
CA ARG A 228 0.68 18.69 16.07
C ARG A 228 -0.54 18.50 16.99
N GLY A 229 -0.52 17.52 17.92
CA GLY A 229 -1.63 17.24 18.85
C GLY A 229 -2.89 16.73 18.14
N LYS A 230 -2.73 15.97 17.03
CA LYS A 230 -3.82 15.41 16.25
C LYS A 230 -4.22 14.00 16.68
N LEU A 231 -3.48 13.37 17.58
CA LEU A 231 -3.86 12.14 18.27
C LEU A 231 -4.64 12.47 19.55
N ASP A 232 -5.62 11.65 19.90
CA ASP A 232 -6.38 11.81 21.13
C ASP A 232 -5.63 11.21 22.33
N SER A 233 -4.81 10.18 22.10
CA SER A 233 -3.98 9.56 23.13
C SER A 233 -2.69 8.98 22.55
N ALA A 234 -1.67 8.79 23.42
CA ALA A 234 -0.44 8.10 23.05
C ALA A 234 -0.68 6.61 22.73
N ASP A 235 -1.77 6.03 23.21
CA ASP A 235 -2.10 4.61 22.94
C ASP A 235 -2.47 4.36 21.49
N GLU A 236 -2.92 5.39 20.76
CA GLU A 236 -3.21 5.27 19.32
C GLU A 236 -1.99 4.87 18.50
N ILE A 237 -0.77 5.23 18.95
CA ILE A 237 0.47 4.80 18.27
C ILE A 237 0.59 3.28 18.25
N ASN A 238 0.10 2.61 19.31
CA ASN A 238 0.06 1.15 19.36
C ASN A 238 -0.86 0.56 18.28
N GLU A 239 -1.86 1.29 17.82
CA GLU A 239 -2.74 0.86 16.72
C GLU A 239 -1.95 0.77 15.41
N ALA A 240 -1.18 1.82 15.06
CA ALA A 240 -0.30 1.80 13.90
C ALA A 240 0.80 0.72 14.01
N LEU A 241 1.42 0.57 15.19
CA LEU A 241 2.41 -0.48 15.44
C LEU A 241 1.81 -1.88 15.27
N ASN A 242 0.58 -2.09 15.72
CA ASN A 242 -0.12 -3.36 15.56
C ASN A 242 -0.50 -3.61 14.09
N ALA A 243 -0.86 -2.55 13.36
CA ALA A 243 -1.12 -2.64 11.93
C ALA A 243 0.16 -3.06 11.18
N ALA A 244 1.28 -2.37 11.40
CA ALA A 244 2.57 -2.72 10.84
C ALA A 244 2.98 -4.17 11.14
N ALA A 245 2.84 -4.59 12.41
CA ALA A 245 3.10 -5.97 12.80
C ALA A 245 2.14 -6.99 12.17
N GLY A 246 0.87 -6.60 12.00
CA GLY A 246 -0.18 -7.48 11.45
C GLY A 246 0.11 -7.93 10.03
N VAL A 247 0.75 -7.09 9.24
CA VAL A 247 1.12 -7.36 7.84
C VAL A 247 2.58 -7.83 7.68
N GLY A 248 3.26 -8.20 8.75
CA GLY A 248 4.56 -8.86 8.68
C GLY A 248 4.47 -10.27 8.11
N ASP A 249 5.44 -10.62 7.25
CA ASP A 249 5.47 -11.93 6.56
C ASP A 249 5.45 -13.11 7.52
N ASP A 250 6.13 -13.02 8.65
CA ASP A 250 6.14 -14.05 9.69
C ASP A 250 4.75 -14.31 10.27
N ARG A 251 3.98 -13.26 10.53
CA ARG A 251 2.59 -13.39 11.05
C ARG A 251 1.63 -13.90 10.00
N ILE A 252 1.75 -13.42 8.78
CA ILE A 252 0.92 -13.88 7.65
C ILE A 252 1.19 -15.36 7.38
N GLN A 253 2.45 -15.75 7.25
CA GLN A 253 2.83 -17.14 6.98
C GLN A 253 2.41 -18.07 8.14
N GLN A 254 2.60 -17.65 9.39
CA GLN A 254 2.16 -18.45 10.54
C GLN A 254 0.64 -18.66 10.53
N LYS A 255 -0.15 -17.63 10.19
CA LYS A 255 -1.63 -17.74 10.12
C LYS A 255 -2.12 -18.58 8.95
N THR A 256 -1.46 -18.51 7.81
CA THR A 256 -1.93 -19.10 6.55
C THR A 256 -1.34 -20.47 6.28
N GLN A 257 -0.08 -20.69 6.64
CA GLN A 257 0.70 -21.89 6.30
C GLN A 257 1.14 -22.70 7.54
N GLY A 258 1.02 -22.13 8.75
CA GLY A 258 1.47 -22.75 10.00
C GLY A 258 2.99 -22.90 10.13
N ARG A 259 3.77 -22.28 9.24
CA ARG A 259 5.24 -22.30 9.24
C ARG A 259 5.78 -20.98 8.72
N ILE A 260 7.01 -20.64 9.10
CA ILE A 260 7.72 -19.43 8.68
C ILE A 260 8.84 -19.83 7.72
N ASP A 261 8.90 -19.18 6.57
CA ASP A 261 9.93 -19.31 5.55
C ASP A 261 10.50 -17.92 5.25
N LYS A 262 11.66 -17.61 5.81
CA LYS A 262 12.28 -16.28 5.70
C LYS A 262 12.75 -15.94 4.29
N GLU A 263 13.14 -16.94 3.51
CA GLU A 263 13.61 -16.75 2.13
C GLU A 263 12.50 -16.26 1.19
N ALA A 264 11.25 -16.54 1.58
CA ALA A 264 10.06 -16.08 0.83
C ALA A 264 9.53 -14.72 1.29
N TRP A 265 10.16 -14.05 2.24
CA TRP A 265 9.71 -12.74 2.72
C TRP A 265 9.92 -11.66 1.67
N THR A 266 8.93 -10.79 1.55
CA THR A 266 8.95 -9.63 0.66
C THR A 266 8.60 -8.34 1.39
N HIS A 267 8.02 -8.41 2.60
CA HIS A 267 7.61 -7.27 3.42
C HIS A 267 8.39 -7.15 4.73
N GLY A 268 9.12 -8.19 5.12
CA GLY A 268 9.83 -8.26 6.38
C GLY A 268 8.98 -8.79 7.54
N SER A 269 9.63 -9.03 8.68
CA SER A 269 8.93 -9.51 9.89
C SER A 269 8.14 -8.42 10.58
N ALA A 270 7.17 -8.83 11.40
CA ALA A 270 6.43 -7.94 12.28
C ALA A 270 7.34 -7.05 13.14
N GLU A 271 8.42 -7.63 13.68
CA GLU A 271 9.42 -6.91 14.49
C GLU A 271 10.17 -5.86 13.66
N GLN A 272 10.61 -6.22 12.44
CA GLN A 272 11.32 -5.29 11.57
C GLN A 272 10.41 -4.10 11.19
N ARG A 273 9.17 -4.36 10.80
CA ARG A 273 8.20 -3.33 10.43
C ARG A 273 7.93 -2.35 11.58
N GLN A 274 7.68 -2.87 12.79
CA GLN A 274 7.52 -2.03 13.99
C GLN A 274 8.78 -1.23 14.32
N THR A 275 9.95 -1.83 14.17
CA THR A 275 11.23 -1.16 14.45
C THR A 275 11.44 0.03 13.53
N TRP A 276 11.23 -0.16 12.22
CA TRP A 276 11.43 0.91 11.24
C TRP A 276 10.37 2.00 11.33
N PHE A 277 9.11 1.65 11.54
CA PHE A 277 8.07 2.63 11.85
C PHE A 277 8.42 3.46 13.09
N THR A 278 8.83 2.81 14.19
CA THR A 278 9.21 3.49 15.44
C THR A 278 10.41 4.41 15.24
N ARG A 279 11.39 4.01 14.42
CA ARG A 279 12.54 4.83 14.08
C ARG A 279 12.13 6.11 13.35
N GLY A 280 11.27 6.00 12.35
CA GLY A 280 10.69 7.14 11.65
C GLY A 280 9.91 8.06 12.59
N TYR A 281 9.04 7.49 13.40
CA TYR A 281 8.23 8.20 14.39
C TYR A 281 9.07 9.04 15.37
N ASN A 282 10.13 8.46 15.89
CA ASN A 282 10.97 9.12 16.88
C ASN A 282 11.93 10.15 16.27
N SER A 283 12.40 9.92 15.05
CA SER A 283 13.45 10.77 14.46
C SER A 283 12.90 11.92 13.62
N GLY A 284 11.83 11.69 12.85
CA GLY A 284 11.38 12.62 11.83
C GLY A 284 12.44 12.95 10.76
N ASP A 285 13.52 12.17 10.69
CA ASP A 285 14.66 12.38 9.80
C ASP A 285 14.79 11.23 8.79
N PRO A 286 14.62 11.48 7.48
CA PRO A 286 14.69 10.43 6.47
C PRO A 286 16.06 9.75 6.38
N LYS A 287 17.13 10.36 6.89
CA LYS A 287 18.46 9.72 6.99
C LYS A 287 18.43 8.52 7.94
N GLN A 288 17.51 8.49 8.88
CA GLN A 288 17.32 7.35 9.77
C GLN A 288 16.51 6.22 9.11
N CYS A 289 15.99 6.45 7.90
CA CYS A 289 15.24 5.47 7.10
C CYS A 289 16.10 4.77 6.04
N ASP A 290 17.42 4.70 6.23
CA ASP A 290 18.33 3.98 5.32
C ASP A 290 18.28 2.47 5.60
N THR A 291 17.23 1.83 5.10
CA THR A 291 17.02 0.38 5.23
C THR A 291 17.98 -0.43 4.36
N PHE A 292 18.45 0.15 3.26
CA PHE A 292 19.29 -0.56 2.31
C PHE A 292 20.69 -0.85 2.86
N SER A 293 21.25 0.04 3.69
CA SER A 293 22.54 -0.20 4.34
C SER A 293 22.45 -1.15 5.54
N GLU A 294 21.27 -1.34 6.14
CA GLU A 294 21.11 -2.17 7.35
C GLU A 294 20.51 -3.56 7.06
N VAL A 295 19.72 -3.70 5.98
CA VAL A 295 19.02 -4.95 5.64
C VAL A 295 19.78 -5.77 4.60
N LEU A 296 20.56 -5.14 3.76
CA LEU A 296 21.37 -5.75 2.71
C LEU A 296 22.81 -5.96 3.15
#